data_70f4851f3ae58b8bf0c1a6a6ba14519f
#
_entry.id   70f4851f3ae58b8bf0c1a6a6ba14519f
#
_cell.length_a   1.000
_cell.length_b   1.000
_cell.length_c   1.000
_cell.angle_alpha   90.00
_cell.angle_beta   90.00
_cell.angle_gamma   90.00
#
_symmetry.space_group_name_H-M   'P 1'
#
loop_
_entity.id
_entity.type
_entity.pdbx_description
1 polymer ?
#
loop_
_entity_poly.entity_id
_entity_poly.type
_entity_poly.pdbx_seq_one_letter_code
_entity_poly.pdbx_strand_id
1 'polypeptide(L)'
;MKRRNFIIKTLKGSLIASLPLSLSSFNLKNNKVEIGVVADVHQDIIHDGFSRLSFFINAMKKRKPNFIIQLGDFSLPRTQNQPFIDQWNSFNGPKYHVLGNHDMRDFGYKKEETMKWWKMNKRYYSFDYNNFHFIVLDGNDENPKPWDGYVRYIGSEQKLWLINDLKITLKPTIVFS
;
A
#
# COMPACT_ATOMS: atom_id res chain seq x y z
N MET A 1 -8.89 -16.85 28.46
CA MET A 1 -10.24 -17.19 27.90
C MET A 1 -10.13 -17.36 26.39
N LYS A 2 -10.49 -18.52 25.84
CA LYS A 2 -10.39 -18.80 24.39
C LYS A 2 -11.49 -18.03 23.64
N ARG A 3 -11.16 -17.36 22.54
CA ARG A 3 -12.07 -16.54 21.68
C ARG A 3 -13.41 -17.26 21.33
N ARG A 4 -13.39 -18.58 21.31
CA ARG A 4 -14.55 -19.42 20.99
C ARG A 4 -15.69 -19.37 22.02
N ASN A 5 -15.39 -19.00 23.28
CA ASN A 5 -16.38 -18.96 24.37
C ASN A 5 -17.09 -17.62 24.49
N PHE A 6 -16.60 -16.56 23.82
CA PHE A 6 -17.24 -15.25 23.82
C PHE A 6 -18.50 -15.23 22.91
N ILE A 7 -18.42 -15.89 21.76
CA ILE A 7 -19.52 -15.91 20.77
C ILE A 7 -20.73 -16.73 21.25
N ILE A 8 -20.51 -17.77 22.05
CA ILE A 8 -21.60 -18.65 22.53
C ILE A 8 -22.42 -18.03 23.69
N LYS A 9 -21.84 -17.10 24.46
CA LYS A 9 -22.54 -16.47 25.59
C LYS A 9 -23.45 -15.30 25.19
N THR A 10 -23.26 -14.71 24.01
CA THR A 10 -24.07 -13.59 23.52
C THR A 10 -25.38 -14.03 22.84
N LEU A 11 -25.55 -15.31 22.55
CA LEU A 11 -26.71 -15.85 21.81
C LEU A 11 -27.88 -16.34 22.68
N LYS A 12 -27.81 -16.21 24.01
CA LYS A 12 -28.83 -16.74 24.93
C LYS A 12 -29.78 -15.70 25.54
N GLY A 13 -29.94 -14.54 24.90
CA GLY A 13 -30.80 -13.50 25.49
C GLY A 13 -31.32 -12.45 24.52
N SER A 14 -31.88 -12.82 23.37
CA SER A 14 -32.56 -11.86 22.51
C SER A 14 -33.80 -12.48 21.87
N LEU A 15 -34.95 -11.90 22.18
CA LEU A 15 -36.21 -12.07 21.46
C LEU A 15 -35.94 -11.91 19.95
N ILE A 16 -36.34 -12.90 19.17
CA ILE A 16 -36.32 -12.84 17.72
C ILE A 16 -37.46 -11.92 17.28
N ALA A 17 -37.20 -10.63 17.13
CA ALA A 17 -38.00 -9.79 16.27
C ALA A 17 -37.63 -10.16 14.81
N SER A 18 -38.55 -10.78 14.10
CA SER A 18 -38.44 -11.09 12.67
C SER A 18 -38.49 -9.78 11.86
N LEU A 19 -37.34 -9.10 11.73
CA LEU A 19 -37.13 -8.13 10.69
C LEU A 19 -36.87 -8.90 9.38
N PRO A 20 -37.52 -8.56 8.27
CA PRO A 20 -37.16 -9.12 6.99
C PRO A 20 -35.72 -8.68 6.69
N LEU A 21 -34.76 -9.59 6.91
CA LEU A 21 -33.44 -9.47 6.33
C LEU A 21 -33.65 -9.56 4.82
N SER A 22 -33.78 -8.40 4.17
CA SER A 22 -33.49 -8.31 2.75
C SER A 22 -32.04 -8.72 2.60
N LEU A 23 -31.82 -9.99 2.30
CA LEU A 23 -30.58 -10.46 1.70
C LEU A 23 -30.44 -9.74 0.36
N SER A 24 -30.00 -8.48 0.38
CA SER A 24 -29.44 -7.88 -0.80
C SER A 24 -28.35 -8.84 -1.25
N SER A 25 -28.58 -9.50 -2.36
CA SER A 25 -27.62 -10.39 -2.99
C SER A 25 -26.28 -9.66 -3.09
N PHE A 26 -25.37 -9.98 -2.20
CA PHE A 26 -23.99 -9.51 -2.29
C PHE A 26 -23.47 -10.02 -3.63
N ASN A 27 -23.32 -9.12 -4.56
CA ASN A 27 -22.90 -9.45 -5.92
C ASN A 27 -21.42 -9.83 -5.85
N LEU A 28 -21.14 -11.12 -5.63
CA LEU A 28 -19.81 -11.69 -5.45
C LEU A 28 -18.85 -11.41 -6.63
N LYS A 29 -19.39 -11.00 -7.79
CA LYS A 29 -18.58 -10.68 -8.97
C LYS A 29 -17.63 -9.49 -8.78
N ASN A 30 -17.90 -8.57 -7.88
CA ASN A 30 -17.09 -7.35 -7.67
C ASN A 30 -16.15 -7.41 -6.43
N ASN A 31 -16.00 -8.59 -5.82
CA ASN A 31 -15.21 -8.74 -4.59
C ASN A 31 -13.81 -9.30 -4.82
N LYS A 32 -13.37 -9.45 -6.06
CA LYS A 32 -12.02 -9.92 -6.38
C LYS A 32 -11.18 -8.75 -6.90
N VAL A 33 -10.00 -8.58 -6.31
CA VAL A 33 -8.96 -7.67 -6.80
C VAL A 33 -7.67 -8.46 -6.92
N GLU A 34 -7.04 -8.39 -8.08
CA GLU A 34 -5.73 -8.96 -8.34
C GLU A 34 -4.69 -7.84 -8.29
N ILE A 35 -3.68 -7.99 -7.46
CA ILE A 35 -2.67 -6.98 -7.22
C ILE A 35 -1.29 -7.58 -7.49
N GLY A 36 -0.49 -6.91 -8.30
CA GLY A 36 0.92 -7.21 -8.42
C GLY A 36 1.71 -6.43 -7.36
N VAL A 37 2.41 -7.13 -6.48
CA VAL A 37 3.18 -6.51 -5.40
C VAL A 37 4.66 -6.84 -5.56
N VAL A 38 5.52 -5.84 -5.43
CA VAL A 38 6.98 -5.99 -5.37
C VAL A 38 7.54 -5.09 -4.27
N ALA A 39 8.57 -5.54 -3.57
CA ALA A 39 9.26 -4.78 -2.53
C ALA A 39 10.77 -4.99 -2.64
N ASP A 40 11.54 -4.07 -2.07
CA ASP A 40 12.98 -4.23 -1.84
C ASP A 40 13.76 -4.60 -3.11
N VAL A 41 13.48 -3.93 -4.23
CA VAL A 41 14.20 -4.19 -5.50
C VAL A 41 15.62 -3.64 -5.41
N HIS A 42 15.82 -2.53 -4.67
CA HIS A 42 17.14 -1.97 -4.36
C HIS A 42 18.02 -1.75 -5.61
N GLN A 43 17.49 -1.08 -6.64
CA GLN A 43 18.19 -0.87 -7.92
C GLN A 43 19.62 -0.33 -7.75
N ASP A 44 19.86 0.47 -6.72
CA ASP A 44 21.14 1.14 -6.47
C ASP A 44 22.10 0.36 -5.58
N ILE A 45 21.63 -0.73 -4.98
CA ILE A 45 22.37 -1.53 -4.00
C ILE A 45 22.60 -2.95 -4.53
N ILE A 46 21.60 -3.54 -5.19
CA ILE A 46 21.63 -4.91 -5.68
C ILE A 46 21.94 -4.91 -7.17
N HIS A 47 22.91 -5.71 -7.59
CA HIS A 47 23.42 -5.74 -8.97
C HIS A 47 22.40 -6.22 -10.02
N ASP A 48 21.36 -6.94 -9.64
CA ASP A 48 20.34 -7.52 -10.54
C ASP A 48 18.97 -6.84 -10.46
N GLY A 49 18.85 -5.66 -9.82
CA GLY A 49 17.60 -4.95 -9.60
C GLY A 49 16.78 -4.75 -10.87
N PHE A 50 17.42 -4.30 -11.96
CA PHE A 50 16.75 -4.12 -13.26
C PHE A 50 16.18 -5.44 -13.82
N SER A 51 16.93 -6.54 -13.72
CA SER A 51 16.48 -7.85 -14.20
C SER A 51 15.28 -8.37 -13.40
N ARG A 52 15.30 -8.19 -12.08
CA ARG A 52 14.20 -8.56 -11.17
C ARG A 52 12.93 -7.76 -11.48
N LEU A 53 13.07 -6.45 -11.66
CA LEU A 53 11.95 -5.60 -12.07
C LEU A 53 11.40 -6.01 -13.43
N SER A 54 12.27 -6.28 -14.40
CA SER A 54 11.88 -6.70 -15.76
C SER A 54 11.11 -8.02 -15.72
N PHE A 55 11.56 -8.99 -14.91
CA PHE A 55 10.84 -10.25 -14.72
C PHE A 55 9.44 -10.01 -14.11
N PHE A 56 9.36 -9.19 -13.05
CA PHE A 56 8.10 -8.82 -12.42
C PHE A 56 7.15 -8.15 -13.43
N ILE A 57 7.58 -7.12 -14.14
CA ILE A 57 6.75 -6.38 -15.10
C ILE A 57 6.26 -7.30 -16.23
N ASN A 58 7.13 -8.17 -16.77
CA ASN A 58 6.74 -9.13 -17.79
C ASN A 58 5.69 -10.14 -17.29
N ALA A 59 5.80 -10.57 -16.04
CA ALA A 59 4.80 -11.43 -15.41
C ALA A 59 3.46 -10.68 -15.24
N MET A 60 3.50 -9.41 -14.81
CA MET A 60 2.30 -8.60 -14.63
C MET A 60 1.62 -8.24 -15.95
N LYS A 61 2.38 -7.99 -17.02
CA LYS A 61 1.82 -7.82 -18.37
C LYS A 61 1.03 -9.05 -18.85
N LYS A 62 1.49 -10.26 -18.50
CA LYS A 62 0.79 -11.52 -18.81
C LYS A 62 -0.44 -11.74 -17.92
N ARG A 63 -0.31 -11.49 -16.61
CA ARG A 63 -1.37 -11.71 -15.61
C ARG A 63 -2.47 -10.66 -15.67
N LYS A 64 -2.15 -9.43 -16.09
CA LYS A 64 -3.05 -8.28 -16.18
C LYS A 64 -3.79 -8.00 -14.85
N PRO A 65 -3.07 -7.83 -13.73
CA PRO A 65 -3.69 -7.48 -12.46
C PRO A 65 -4.43 -6.14 -12.58
N ASN A 66 -5.30 -5.86 -11.62
CA ASN A 66 -6.03 -4.60 -11.56
C ASN A 66 -5.11 -3.40 -11.36
N PHE A 67 -4.04 -3.59 -10.59
CA PHE A 67 -2.95 -2.62 -10.44
C PHE A 67 -1.68 -3.30 -9.96
N ILE A 68 -0.57 -2.58 -10.02
CA ILE A 68 0.68 -2.96 -9.40
C ILE A 68 1.09 -1.92 -8.35
N ILE A 69 1.80 -2.37 -7.33
CA ILE A 69 2.35 -1.51 -6.28
C ILE A 69 3.75 -1.98 -5.89
N GLN A 70 4.65 -1.04 -5.70
CA GLN A 70 5.95 -1.29 -5.06
C GLN A 70 5.91 -0.76 -3.61
N LEU A 71 6.52 -1.49 -2.67
CA LEU A 71 6.41 -1.24 -1.24
C LEU A 71 7.66 -0.58 -0.62
N GLY A 72 8.38 0.21 -1.42
CA GLY A 72 9.58 0.92 -1.00
C GLY A 72 10.87 0.19 -1.32
N ASP A 73 11.98 0.88 -1.02
CA ASP A 73 13.33 0.44 -1.31
C ASP A 73 13.53 0.05 -2.79
N PHE A 74 13.06 0.93 -3.65
CA PHE A 74 12.89 0.70 -5.08
C PHE A 74 14.06 1.27 -5.88
N SER A 75 14.24 2.59 -5.88
CA SER A 75 15.36 3.27 -6.56
C SER A 75 15.53 4.71 -6.14
N LEU A 76 16.77 5.20 -6.18
CA LEU A 76 17.10 6.60 -5.96
C LEU A 76 16.64 7.52 -7.11
N PRO A 77 16.30 8.81 -6.83
CA PRO A 77 15.90 9.80 -7.82
C PRO A 77 17.11 10.37 -8.58
N ARG A 78 17.71 9.57 -9.45
CA ARG A 78 18.88 9.96 -10.24
C ARG A 78 18.81 9.47 -11.69
N THR A 79 19.45 10.20 -12.58
CA THR A 79 19.36 9.99 -14.03
C THR A 79 19.75 8.59 -14.47
N GLN A 80 20.72 7.95 -13.80
CA GLN A 80 21.12 6.59 -14.09
C GLN A 80 19.99 5.56 -13.93
N ASN A 81 18.98 5.87 -13.10
CA ASN A 81 17.84 5.03 -12.86
C ASN A 81 16.66 5.28 -13.82
N GLN A 82 16.79 6.20 -14.78
CA GLN A 82 15.72 6.46 -15.74
C GLN A 82 15.27 5.18 -16.48
N PRO A 83 16.15 4.32 -17.01
CA PRO A 83 15.73 3.07 -17.65
C PRO A 83 14.93 2.15 -16.71
N PHE A 84 15.27 2.12 -15.42
CA PHE A 84 14.56 1.36 -14.41
C PHE A 84 13.14 1.90 -14.17
N ILE A 85 12.99 3.20 -14.09
CA ILE A 85 11.68 3.87 -13.98
C ILE A 85 10.86 3.69 -15.25
N ASP A 86 11.49 3.75 -16.43
CA ASP A 86 10.80 3.48 -17.71
C ASP A 86 10.29 2.04 -17.79
N GLN A 87 11.07 1.08 -17.27
CA GLN A 87 10.64 -0.32 -17.17
C GLN A 87 9.41 -0.47 -16.26
N TRP A 88 9.38 0.18 -15.10
CA TRP A 88 8.19 0.24 -14.24
C TRP A 88 6.99 0.84 -14.97
N ASN A 89 7.22 1.98 -15.64
CA ASN A 89 6.19 2.70 -16.37
C ASN A 89 5.67 1.96 -17.60
N SER A 90 6.36 0.95 -18.08
CA SER A 90 5.95 0.11 -19.21
C SER A 90 4.77 -0.82 -18.91
N PHE A 91 4.34 -0.93 -17.66
CA PHE A 91 3.07 -1.57 -17.32
C PHE A 91 1.90 -0.63 -17.63
N ASN A 92 0.93 -1.09 -18.41
CA ASN A 92 -0.18 -0.26 -18.91
C ASN A 92 -1.37 -0.09 -17.94
N GLY A 93 -1.28 -0.60 -16.71
CA GLY A 93 -2.30 -0.45 -15.68
C GLY A 93 -1.96 0.62 -14.64
N PRO A 94 -2.85 0.84 -13.66
CA PRO A 94 -2.57 1.70 -12.51
C PRO A 94 -1.34 1.19 -11.75
N LYS A 95 -0.51 2.16 -11.31
CA LYS A 95 0.75 1.91 -10.60
C LYS A 95 0.82 2.78 -9.37
N TYR A 96 1.20 2.18 -8.24
CA TYR A 96 1.28 2.86 -6.96
C TYR A 96 2.65 2.68 -6.33
N HIS A 97 3.04 3.63 -5.49
CA HIS A 97 4.33 3.65 -4.83
C HIS A 97 4.16 3.85 -3.34
N VAL A 98 4.93 3.12 -2.56
CA VAL A 98 5.24 3.38 -1.16
C VAL A 98 6.67 3.88 -1.07
N LEU A 99 6.95 4.85 -0.22
CA LEU A 99 8.29 5.35 0.01
C LEU A 99 9.04 4.44 1.00
N GLY A 100 10.21 3.95 0.60
CA GLY A 100 11.16 3.28 1.47
C GLY A 100 12.25 4.24 1.97
N ASN A 101 12.98 3.88 3.01
CA ASN A 101 14.06 4.71 3.54
C ASN A 101 15.27 4.75 2.58
N HIS A 102 15.54 3.65 1.88
CA HIS A 102 16.62 3.58 0.89
C HIS A 102 16.32 4.30 -0.42
N ASP A 103 15.12 4.82 -0.60
CA ASP A 103 14.77 5.60 -1.81
C ASP A 103 15.21 7.07 -1.72
N MET A 104 15.70 7.52 -0.55
CA MET A 104 15.99 8.92 -0.30
C MET A 104 17.03 9.15 0.81
N ARG A 105 16.64 8.97 2.06
CA ARG A 105 17.29 9.46 3.26
C ARG A 105 18.72 8.93 3.44
N ASP A 106 18.91 7.63 3.29
CA ASP A 106 20.20 6.98 3.52
C ASP A 106 21.25 7.39 2.49
N PHE A 107 20.83 8.03 1.40
CA PHE A 107 21.66 8.51 0.31
C PHE A 107 21.63 10.04 0.14
N GLY A 108 21.06 10.77 1.12
CA GLY A 108 21.06 12.24 1.15
C GLY A 108 20.01 12.92 0.27
N TYR A 109 19.05 12.17 -0.27
CA TYR A 109 17.93 12.74 -1.03
C TYR A 109 16.76 13.10 -0.10
N LYS A 110 15.97 14.09 -0.52
CA LYS A 110 14.72 14.47 0.15
C LYS A 110 13.54 13.68 -0.39
N LYS A 111 12.51 13.48 0.44
CA LYS A 111 11.26 12.82 0.02
C LYS A 111 10.67 13.43 -1.25
N GLU A 112 10.67 14.74 -1.32
CA GLU A 112 10.09 15.51 -2.42
C GLU A 112 10.81 15.23 -3.74
N GLU A 113 12.11 14.96 -3.70
CA GLU A 113 12.90 14.62 -4.89
C GLU A 113 12.50 13.25 -5.42
N THR A 114 12.37 12.25 -4.53
CA THR A 114 11.90 10.91 -4.89
C THR A 114 10.46 10.92 -5.38
N MET A 115 9.57 11.63 -4.68
CA MET A 115 8.17 11.78 -5.10
C MET A 115 8.06 12.41 -6.49
N LYS A 116 8.81 13.47 -6.76
CA LYS A 116 8.85 14.11 -8.08
C LYS A 116 9.35 13.16 -9.15
N TRP A 117 10.41 12.40 -8.86
CA TRP A 117 11.01 11.43 -9.78
C TRP A 117 10.02 10.31 -10.14
N TRP A 118 9.30 9.79 -9.17
CA TRP A 118 8.30 8.75 -9.37
C TRP A 118 6.92 9.28 -9.77
N LYS A 119 6.76 10.58 -9.91
CA LYS A 119 5.49 11.26 -10.22
C LYS A 119 4.39 10.99 -9.18
N MET A 120 4.78 10.92 -7.92
CA MET A 120 3.85 10.80 -6.78
C MET A 120 3.32 12.19 -6.40
N ASN A 121 2.00 12.32 -6.29
CA ASN A 121 1.37 13.57 -5.85
C ASN A 121 1.36 13.74 -4.34
N LYS A 122 1.34 12.64 -3.60
CA LYS A 122 1.29 12.61 -2.12
C LYS A 122 2.15 11.46 -1.60
N ARG A 123 2.73 11.64 -0.41
CA ARG A 123 3.54 10.62 0.26
C ARG A 123 2.70 9.55 0.95
N TYR A 124 1.48 9.90 1.38
CA TYR A 124 0.45 8.98 1.86
C TYR A 124 -0.89 9.35 1.23
N TYR A 125 -1.71 8.36 0.91
CA TYR A 125 -2.96 8.55 0.18
C TYR A 125 -3.83 7.31 0.29
N SER A 126 -5.10 7.45 -0.10
CA SER A 126 -6.03 6.34 -0.27
C SER A 126 -6.68 6.36 -1.65
N PHE A 127 -7.18 5.21 -2.05
CA PHE A 127 -7.96 5.04 -3.26
C PHE A 127 -8.88 3.84 -3.14
N ASP A 128 -9.96 3.88 -3.89
CA ASP A 128 -10.91 2.78 -3.96
C ASP A 128 -10.72 1.98 -5.26
N TYR A 129 -10.81 0.67 -5.16
CA TYR A 129 -10.93 -0.21 -6.30
C TYR A 129 -11.97 -1.30 -6.02
N ASN A 130 -13.00 -1.41 -6.86
CA ASN A 130 -14.17 -2.25 -6.61
C ASN A 130 -14.76 -1.95 -5.20
N ASN A 131 -14.96 -3.00 -4.40
CA ASN A 131 -15.50 -2.90 -3.06
C ASN A 131 -14.44 -2.82 -1.97
N PHE A 132 -13.20 -2.53 -2.32
CA PHE A 132 -12.10 -2.38 -1.37
C PHE A 132 -11.62 -0.93 -1.30
N HIS A 133 -11.17 -0.56 -0.13
CA HIS A 133 -10.47 0.68 0.15
C HIS A 133 -8.98 0.37 0.37
N PHE A 134 -8.11 1.12 -0.26
CA PHE A 134 -6.66 0.95 -0.17
C PHE A 134 -6.03 2.19 0.41
N ILE A 135 -5.14 1.99 1.36
CA ILE A 135 -4.39 3.06 2.01
C ILE A 135 -2.90 2.80 1.79
N VAL A 136 -2.18 3.83 1.39
CA VAL A 136 -0.72 3.85 1.34
C VAL A 136 -0.23 4.80 2.41
N LEU A 137 0.65 4.32 3.29
CA LEU A 137 1.28 5.10 4.35
C LEU A 137 2.76 5.33 4.05
N ASP A 138 3.28 6.43 4.57
CA ASP A 138 4.70 6.75 4.58
C ASP A 138 5.26 6.49 5.99
N GLY A 139 5.98 5.38 6.16
CA GLY A 139 6.62 5.01 7.43
C GLY A 139 7.88 5.81 7.76
N ASN A 140 8.22 6.85 6.98
CA ASN A 140 9.49 7.56 7.07
C ASN A 140 9.36 8.99 7.64
N ASP A 141 8.39 9.23 8.53
CA ASP A 141 8.34 10.48 9.29
C ASP A 141 9.47 10.55 10.31
N GLU A 142 9.88 11.76 10.65
CA GLU A 142 10.87 11.99 11.72
C GLU A 142 10.25 11.66 13.07
N ASN A 143 10.92 10.81 13.84
CA ASN A 143 10.53 10.54 15.22
C ASN A 143 10.92 11.74 16.09
N PRO A 144 9.98 12.36 16.80
CA PRO A 144 10.28 13.51 17.66
C PRO A 144 11.08 13.13 18.93
N LYS A 145 11.21 11.85 19.24
CA LYS A 145 12.03 11.35 20.34
C LYS A 145 13.31 10.74 19.78
N PRO A 146 14.45 10.91 20.48
CA PRO A 146 15.67 10.18 20.14
C PRO A 146 15.36 8.68 20.03
N TRP A 147 15.72 8.10 18.92
CA TRP A 147 15.51 6.68 18.61
C TRP A 147 16.79 6.13 17.98
N ASP A 148 17.35 5.12 18.58
CA ASP A 148 18.59 4.46 18.17
C ASP A 148 18.34 3.19 17.31
N GLY A 149 17.08 2.84 17.10
CA GLY A 149 16.67 1.71 16.26
C GLY A 149 16.38 2.10 14.82
N TYR A 150 15.87 1.15 14.07
CA TYR A 150 15.45 1.34 12.68
C TYR A 150 14.35 2.42 12.58
N VAL A 151 14.56 3.38 11.68
CA VAL A 151 13.68 4.55 11.56
C VAL A 151 12.37 4.13 10.88
N ARG A 152 11.37 3.94 11.72
CA ARG A 152 9.98 3.71 11.28
C ARG A 152 9.07 4.53 12.16
N TYR A 153 8.47 5.56 11.59
CA TYR A 153 7.57 6.40 12.34
C TYR A 153 6.48 6.98 11.44
N ILE A 154 5.25 6.98 11.96
CA ILE A 154 4.11 7.65 11.35
C ILE A 154 3.75 8.83 12.25
N GLY A 155 3.95 10.04 11.75
CA GLY A 155 3.73 11.30 12.47
C GLY A 155 2.26 11.56 12.81
N SER A 156 2.03 12.52 13.70
CA SER A 156 0.69 12.87 14.19
C SER A 156 -0.24 13.37 13.08
N GLU A 157 0.27 14.13 12.13
CA GLU A 157 -0.48 14.63 10.97
C GLU A 157 -1.02 13.48 10.13
N GLN A 158 -0.15 12.53 9.76
CA GLN A 158 -0.54 11.36 8.98
C GLN A 158 -1.51 10.44 9.75
N LYS A 159 -1.31 10.30 11.08
CA LYS A 159 -2.26 9.55 11.92
C LYS A 159 -3.64 10.20 11.95
N LEU A 160 -3.71 11.52 12.05
CA LEU A 160 -4.98 12.24 12.02
C LEU A 160 -5.68 12.08 10.67
N TRP A 161 -4.93 12.19 9.57
CA TRP A 161 -5.42 11.93 8.23
C TRP A 161 -5.98 10.51 8.11
N LEU A 162 -5.22 9.48 8.55
CA LEU A 162 -5.63 8.08 8.51
C LEU A 162 -6.92 7.83 9.30
N ILE A 163 -7.05 8.41 10.51
CA ILE A 163 -8.26 8.29 11.32
C ILE A 163 -9.48 8.88 10.58
N ASN A 164 -9.31 10.03 9.94
CA ASN A 164 -10.38 10.69 9.20
C ASN A 164 -10.74 9.92 7.93
N ASP A 165 -9.77 9.39 7.22
CA ASP A 165 -9.97 8.58 6.02
C ASP A 165 -10.75 7.30 6.34
N LEU A 166 -10.36 6.59 7.41
CA LEU A 166 -11.06 5.37 7.86
C LEU A 166 -12.50 5.62 8.36
N LYS A 167 -12.83 6.82 8.81
CA LYS A 167 -14.20 7.17 9.24
C LYS A 167 -15.19 7.30 8.10
N ILE A 168 -14.74 7.62 6.90
CA ILE A 168 -15.60 7.88 5.74
C ILE A 168 -15.82 6.66 4.86
N THR A 169 -15.10 5.55 5.09
CA THR A 169 -15.27 4.32 4.34
C THR A 169 -15.95 3.23 5.15
N LEU A 170 -16.82 2.45 4.51
CA LEU A 170 -17.38 1.19 5.04
C LEU A 170 -16.81 -0.03 4.32
N LYS A 171 -15.89 0.18 3.38
CA LYS A 171 -15.28 -0.89 2.60
C LYS A 171 -14.21 -1.63 3.41
N PRO A 172 -14.03 -2.94 3.18
CA PRO A 172 -12.85 -3.63 3.66
C PRO A 172 -11.58 -2.89 3.22
N THR A 173 -10.70 -2.59 4.19
CA THR A 173 -9.53 -1.75 3.95
C THR A 173 -8.25 -2.56 3.98
N ILE A 174 -7.39 -2.32 2.99
CA ILE A 174 -6.05 -2.89 2.87
C ILE A 174 -5.05 -1.75 2.98
N VAL A 175 -4.06 -1.91 3.85
CA VAL A 175 -3.03 -0.90 4.11
C VAL A 175 -1.68 -1.39 3.61
N PHE A 176 -0.99 -0.54 2.86
CA PHE A 176 0.40 -0.71 2.42
C PHE A 176 1.30 0.30 3.13
N SER A 177 2.45 -0.18 3.66
CA SER A 177 3.43 0.66 4.34
C SER A 177 4.83 0.07 4.21
#